data_70eecc4bd1bd950f02995dcedd141051
#
_entry.id   70eecc4bd1bd950f02995dcedd141051
#
_cell.length_a   1.000
_cell.length_b   1.000
_cell.length_c   1.000
_cell.angle_alpha   90.00
_cell.angle_beta   90.00
_cell.angle_gamma   90.00
#
_symmetry.space_group_name_H-M   'P 1'
#
loop_
_entity.id
_entity.type
_entity.pdbx_description
1 polymer ?
#
loop_
_entity_poly.entity_id
_entity_poly.type
_entity_poly.pdbx_seq_one_letter_code
_entity_poly.pdbx_strand_id
1 'polypeptide(L)'
;MSLTLHFHPLASFCWKPLIALYENGIPFTPVIVDLGDTESRAAFLKISPTGKMPALRDDARDRTALESTIVVEYLAAHYPGPVDLVPADIDLALAVRQADRFYDFYVQEPMQKIVGDRLRPQDKTDPFGVEQARAQLRNSYAIVEEDMQTKTWAVGDAFSMADCSASPALFYANKVEPFGDRYPAVKRYHDRLAQRPAFARVIEEAQPYFKFFPYNNG
;
A
#
# COMPACT_ATOMS: atom_id res chain seq x y z
N MET A 1 -0.36 23.70 8.33
CA MET A 1 -0.11 22.80 7.19
C MET A 1 -1.42 22.65 6.45
N SER A 2 -1.40 22.59 5.11
CA SER A 2 -2.64 22.49 4.32
C SER A 2 -3.10 21.06 4.08
N LEU A 3 -2.20 20.07 4.23
CA LEU A 3 -2.49 18.68 3.98
C LEU A 3 -2.81 17.93 5.28
N THR A 4 -3.91 17.17 5.27
CA THR A 4 -4.30 16.25 6.36
C THR A 4 -4.55 14.87 5.77
N LEU A 5 -3.81 13.85 6.24
CA LEU A 5 -4.01 12.48 5.83
C LEU A 5 -4.82 11.72 6.89
N HIS A 6 -6.00 11.26 6.51
CA HIS A 6 -6.83 10.37 7.31
C HIS A 6 -6.49 8.92 6.97
N PHE A 7 -5.99 8.15 7.94
CA PHE A 7 -5.45 6.82 7.72
C PHE A 7 -5.51 5.95 8.98
N HIS A 8 -5.20 4.68 8.83
CA HIS A 8 -4.90 3.79 9.95
C HIS A 8 -3.53 3.11 9.73
N PRO A 9 -2.65 3.02 10.74
CA PRO A 9 -1.29 2.48 10.60
C PRO A 9 -1.20 1.04 10.09
N LEU A 10 -2.23 0.20 10.30
CA LEU A 10 -2.27 -1.17 9.74
C LEU A 10 -2.94 -1.26 8.36
N ALA A 11 -3.55 -0.18 7.88
CA ALA A 11 -4.24 -0.22 6.59
C ALA A 11 -3.22 -0.12 5.46
N SER A 12 -2.96 -1.24 4.80
CA SER A 12 -1.93 -1.37 3.76
C SER A 12 -2.06 -0.34 2.63
N PHE A 13 -3.27 -0.03 2.16
CA PHE A 13 -3.48 1.04 1.18
C PHE A 13 -3.11 2.45 1.68
N CYS A 14 -3.10 2.68 3.00
CA CYS A 14 -2.65 3.94 3.57
C CYS A 14 -1.13 4.11 3.49
N TRP A 15 -0.37 3.02 3.40
CA TRP A 15 1.07 3.06 3.31
C TRP A 15 1.57 3.66 2.00
N LYS A 16 0.83 3.49 0.90
CA LYS A 16 1.16 4.09 -0.41
C LYS A 16 1.37 5.60 -0.32
N PRO A 17 0.37 6.40 0.09
CA PRO A 17 0.55 7.85 0.22
C PRO A 17 1.50 8.23 1.37
N LEU A 18 1.61 7.45 2.45
CA LEU A 18 2.60 7.72 3.49
C LEU A 18 4.02 7.64 2.94
N ILE A 19 4.34 6.59 2.16
CA ILE A 19 5.63 6.46 1.49
C ILE A 19 5.87 7.65 0.56
N ALA A 20 4.89 8.02 -0.26
CA ALA A 20 5.00 9.15 -1.18
C ALA A 20 5.26 10.49 -0.45
N LEU A 21 4.56 10.73 0.65
CA LEU A 21 4.75 11.92 1.50
C LEU A 21 6.15 11.96 2.10
N TYR A 22 6.65 10.84 2.61
CA TYR A 22 7.98 10.75 3.22
C TYR A 22 9.11 10.79 2.19
N GLU A 23 8.97 10.14 1.03
CA GLU A 23 9.97 10.19 -0.05
C GLU A 23 10.20 11.62 -0.55
N ASN A 24 9.13 12.41 -0.61
CA ASN A 24 9.21 13.79 -1.10
C ASN A 24 9.27 14.86 0.01
N GLY A 25 9.37 14.44 1.28
CA GLY A 25 9.48 15.36 2.40
C GLY A 25 8.27 16.29 2.53
N ILE A 26 7.09 15.88 2.07
CA ILE A 26 5.89 16.71 2.05
C ILE A 26 5.30 16.78 3.46
N PRO A 27 5.17 17.96 4.07
CA PRO A 27 4.59 18.10 5.41
C PRO A 27 3.09 17.90 5.40
N PHE A 28 2.57 17.11 6.34
CA PHE A 28 1.14 16.85 6.51
C PHE A 28 0.78 16.65 7.99
N THR A 29 -0.50 16.77 8.29
CA THR A 29 -1.08 16.44 9.61
C THR A 29 -1.63 15.01 9.54
N PRO A 30 -1.10 14.05 10.33
CA PRO A 30 -1.65 12.71 10.41
C PRO A 30 -2.90 12.68 11.30
N VAL A 31 -3.98 12.06 10.81
CA VAL A 31 -5.20 11.80 11.58
C VAL A 31 -5.51 10.31 11.51
N ILE A 32 -5.36 9.63 12.66
CA ILE A 32 -5.66 8.20 12.75
C ILE A 32 -7.17 8.02 12.83
N VAL A 33 -7.71 7.16 11.96
CA VAL A 33 -9.14 6.81 11.90
C VAL A 33 -9.34 5.44 12.51
N ASP A 34 -10.15 5.37 13.56
CA ASP A 34 -10.63 4.10 14.12
C ASP A 34 -12.04 3.82 13.62
N LEU A 35 -12.20 2.87 12.69
CA LEU A 35 -13.51 2.47 12.17
C LEU A 35 -14.32 1.62 13.16
N GLY A 36 -13.69 1.11 14.22
CA GLY A 36 -14.36 0.42 15.32
C GLY A 36 -15.03 1.38 16.31
N ASP A 37 -14.52 2.61 16.40
CA ASP A 37 -15.15 3.67 17.21
C ASP A 37 -16.26 4.37 16.41
N THR A 38 -17.43 4.51 17.02
CA THR A 38 -18.64 5.04 16.36
C THR A 38 -18.49 6.51 15.96
N GLU A 39 -17.86 7.32 16.80
CA GLU A 39 -17.71 8.77 16.54
C GLU A 39 -16.65 9.02 15.48
N SER A 40 -15.50 8.35 15.59
CA SER A 40 -14.43 8.37 14.59
C SER A 40 -14.94 7.95 13.22
N ARG A 41 -15.67 6.84 13.17
CA ARG A 41 -16.30 6.36 11.93
C ARG A 41 -17.29 7.36 11.34
N ALA A 42 -18.19 7.92 12.17
CA ALA A 42 -19.18 8.89 11.70
C ALA A 42 -18.53 10.19 11.19
N ALA A 43 -17.47 10.64 11.84
CA ALA A 43 -16.68 11.79 11.39
C ALA A 43 -15.99 11.49 10.05
N PHE A 44 -15.36 10.31 9.92
CA PHE A 44 -14.67 9.92 8.71
C PHE A 44 -15.59 9.73 7.50
N LEU A 45 -16.80 9.20 7.69
CA LEU A 45 -17.79 9.04 6.61
C LEU A 45 -18.21 10.37 5.97
N LYS A 46 -18.06 11.52 6.66
CA LYS A 46 -18.27 12.85 6.07
C LYS A 46 -17.16 13.25 5.11
N ILE A 47 -15.96 12.66 5.26
CA ILE A 47 -14.78 12.94 4.43
C ILE A 47 -14.69 11.92 3.30
N SER A 48 -14.88 10.64 3.60
CA SER A 48 -14.88 9.51 2.66
C SER A 48 -16.21 8.75 2.76
N PRO A 49 -17.19 9.06 1.91
CA PRO A 49 -18.52 8.42 1.96
C PRO A 49 -18.50 6.91 1.76
N THR A 50 -17.46 6.38 1.11
CA THR A 50 -17.24 4.93 0.94
C THR A 50 -16.76 4.23 2.22
N GLY A 51 -16.36 5.00 3.24
CA GLY A 51 -15.74 4.47 4.46
C GLY A 51 -14.37 3.83 4.22
N LYS A 52 -13.75 4.08 3.06
CA LYS A 52 -12.42 3.57 2.72
C LYS A 52 -11.36 4.61 2.97
N MET A 53 -10.24 4.17 3.52
CA MET A 53 -9.04 4.98 3.74
C MET A 53 -7.91 4.50 2.83
N PRO A 54 -6.96 5.37 2.45
CA PRO A 54 -6.72 6.73 2.93
C PRO A 54 -7.67 7.78 2.32
N ALA A 55 -7.76 8.96 2.98
CA ALA A 55 -8.29 10.17 2.41
C ALA A 55 -7.33 11.33 2.71
N LEU A 56 -6.97 12.11 1.68
CA LEU A 56 -6.11 13.28 1.81
C LEU A 56 -6.96 14.54 1.63
N ARG A 57 -7.02 15.37 2.65
CA ARG A 57 -7.61 16.71 2.58
C ARG A 57 -6.52 17.75 2.32
N ASP A 58 -6.73 18.58 1.32
CA ASP A 58 -5.91 19.75 1.03
C ASP A 58 -6.75 21.01 1.20
N ASP A 59 -6.53 21.73 2.30
CA ASP A 59 -7.28 22.94 2.62
C ASP A 59 -6.86 24.13 1.75
N ALA A 60 -5.60 24.17 1.27
CA ALA A 60 -5.13 25.24 0.41
C ALA A 60 -5.82 25.22 -0.97
N ARG A 61 -6.29 24.06 -1.41
CA ARG A 61 -6.95 23.86 -2.72
C ARG A 61 -8.44 23.53 -2.58
N ASP A 62 -8.95 23.51 -1.36
CA ASP A 62 -10.31 23.04 -1.04
C ASP A 62 -10.66 21.69 -1.68
N ARG A 63 -9.72 20.72 -1.60
CA ARG A 63 -9.84 19.43 -2.28
C ARG A 63 -9.68 18.26 -1.31
N THR A 64 -10.49 17.23 -1.51
CA THR A 64 -10.28 15.92 -0.89
C THR A 64 -9.96 14.91 -1.98
N ALA A 65 -8.81 14.25 -1.89
CA ALA A 65 -8.42 13.14 -2.74
C ALA A 65 -8.72 11.83 -2.01
N LEU A 66 -9.46 10.95 -2.67
CA LEU A 66 -9.78 9.60 -2.23
C LEU A 66 -9.08 8.60 -3.16
N GLU A 67 -9.02 7.32 -2.76
CA GLU A 67 -8.28 6.24 -3.42
C GLU A 67 -6.75 6.44 -3.32
N SER A 68 -6.07 5.45 -2.79
CA SER A 68 -4.63 5.54 -2.47
C SER A 68 -3.77 5.95 -3.67
N THR A 69 -4.03 5.39 -4.85
CA THR A 69 -3.35 5.75 -6.11
C THR A 69 -3.61 7.20 -6.49
N ILE A 70 -4.87 7.65 -6.40
CA ILE A 70 -5.24 9.04 -6.72
C ILE A 70 -4.61 10.02 -5.75
N VAL A 71 -4.47 9.63 -4.47
CA VAL A 71 -3.75 10.46 -3.48
C VAL A 71 -2.27 10.60 -3.90
N VAL A 72 -1.60 9.52 -4.33
CA VAL A 72 -0.21 9.61 -4.78
C VAL A 72 -0.08 10.44 -6.07
N GLU A 73 -0.96 10.24 -7.05
CA GLU A 73 -0.99 11.07 -8.28
C GLU A 73 -1.27 12.56 -7.96
N TYR A 74 -2.16 12.83 -7.01
CA TYR A 74 -2.44 14.19 -6.55
C TYR A 74 -1.19 14.84 -5.93
N LEU A 75 -0.46 14.10 -5.09
CA LEU A 75 0.79 14.57 -4.51
C LEU A 75 1.85 14.82 -5.58
N ALA A 76 2.02 13.91 -6.54
CA ALA A 76 2.95 14.08 -7.66
C ALA A 76 2.65 15.33 -8.49
N ALA A 77 1.37 15.60 -8.76
CA ALA A 77 0.93 16.72 -9.58
C ALA A 77 1.02 18.10 -8.87
N HIS A 78 0.77 18.14 -7.56
CA HIS A 78 0.59 19.41 -6.84
C HIS A 78 1.66 19.68 -5.79
N TYR A 79 2.42 18.67 -5.38
CA TYR A 79 3.46 18.75 -4.36
C TYR A 79 4.70 17.96 -4.81
N PRO A 80 5.29 18.32 -5.98
CA PRO A 80 6.48 17.62 -6.50
C PRO A 80 7.64 17.72 -5.51
N GLY A 81 8.47 16.68 -5.47
CA GLY A 81 9.65 16.59 -4.61
C GLY A 81 10.82 15.94 -5.36
N PRO A 82 11.83 15.47 -4.63
CA PRO A 82 13.03 14.89 -5.24
C PRO A 82 12.79 13.56 -5.97
N VAL A 83 11.70 12.84 -5.65
CA VAL A 83 11.32 11.60 -6.30
C VAL A 83 10.18 11.87 -7.28
N ASP A 84 10.42 11.56 -8.56
CA ASP A 84 9.38 11.64 -9.61
C ASP A 84 8.48 10.40 -9.53
N LEU A 85 7.40 10.51 -8.76
CA LEU A 85 6.48 9.39 -8.52
C LEU A 85 5.69 8.99 -9.76
N VAL A 86 5.41 9.94 -10.67
CA VAL A 86 4.70 9.71 -11.92
C VAL A 86 5.46 10.42 -13.04
N PRO A 87 6.25 9.69 -13.83
CA PRO A 87 7.10 10.28 -14.87
C PRO A 87 6.33 11.14 -15.87
N ALA A 88 6.98 12.18 -16.39
CA ALA A 88 6.37 13.05 -17.42
C ALA A 88 6.24 12.35 -18.79
N ASP A 89 7.08 11.35 -19.07
CA ASP A 89 6.94 10.52 -20.26
C ASP A 89 5.66 9.68 -20.18
N ILE A 90 4.83 9.77 -21.23
CA ILE A 90 3.48 9.19 -21.24
C ILE A 90 3.54 7.66 -21.16
N ASP A 91 4.42 7.04 -21.92
CA ASP A 91 4.52 5.57 -21.98
C ASP A 91 5.08 5.01 -20.67
N LEU A 92 6.07 5.68 -20.09
CA LEU A 92 6.60 5.32 -18.79
C LEU A 92 5.56 5.54 -17.67
N ALA A 93 4.79 6.64 -17.72
CA ALA A 93 3.70 6.87 -16.77
C ALA A 93 2.60 5.81 -16.87
N LEU A 94 2.28 5.34 -18.08
CA LEU A 94 1.34 4.23 -18.28
C LEU A 94 1.88 2.93 -17.70
N ALA A 95 3.16 2.63 -17.90
CA ALA A 95 3.81 1.46 -17.30
C ALA A 95 3.79 1.52 -15.76
N VAL A 96 4.06 2.70 -15.16
CA VAL A 96 3.98 2.94 -13.71
C VAL A 96 2.54 2.70 -13.19
N ARG A 97 1.52 3.22 -13.88
CA ARG A 97 0.12 3.00 -13.50
C ARG A 97 -0.30 1.55 -13.66
N GLN A 98 0.17 0.87 -14.71
CA GLN A 98 -0.10 -0.57 -14.89
C GLN A 98 0.50 -1.40 -13.75
N ALA A 99 1.74 -1.13 -13.38
CA ALA A 99 2.39 -1.82 -12.26
C ALA A 99 1.72 -1.51 -10.92
N ASP A 100 1.31 -0.25 -10.66
CA ASP A 100 0.52 0.12 -9.49
C ASP A 100 -0.78 -0.70 -9.41
N ARG A 101 -1.55 -0.80 -10.52
CA ARG A 101 -2.76 -1.64 -10.58
C ARG A 101 -2.48 -3.12 -10.40
N PHE A 102 -1.34 -3.61 -10.92
CA PHE A 102 -0.93 -4.99 -10.70
C PHE A 102 -0.75 -5.30 -9.21
N TYR A 103 -0.02 -4.47 -8.47
CA TYR A 103 0.18 -4.68 -7.04
C TYR A 103 -1.12 -4.54 -6.25
N ASP A 104 -2.00 -3.61 -6.60
CA ASP A 104 -3.29 -3.45 -5.94
C ASP A 104 -4.21 -4.67 -6.14
N PHE A 105 -4.40 -5.15 -7.37
CA PHE A 105 -5.41 -6.17 -7.69
C PHE A 105 -4.90 -7.60 -7.61
N TYR A 106 -3.61 -7.82 -7.90
CA TYR A 106 -3.09 -9.18 -7.97
C TYR A 106 -2.21 -9.59 -6.77
N VAL A 107 -1.81 -8.62 -5.94
CA VAL A 107 -1.04 -8.89 -4.71
C VAL A 107 -1.84 -8.44 -3.48
N GLN A 108 -2.24 -7.17 -3.43
CA GLN A 108 -2.90 -6.58 -2.26
C GLN A 108 -4.29 -7.16 -2.01
N GLU A 109 -5.13 -7.26 -3.05
CA GLU A 109 -6.50 -7.76 -2.93
C GLU A 109 -6.56 -9.22 -2.46
N PRO A 110 -5.84 -10.18 -3.06
CA PRO A 110 -5.84 -11.57 -2.57
C PRO A 110 -5.25 -11.68 -1.15
N MET A 111 -4.23 -10.88 -0.79
CA MET A 111 -3.74 -10.80 0.57
C MET A 111 -4.84 -10.34 1.53
N GLN A 112 -5.59 -9.29 1.19
CA GLN A 112 -6.70 -8.81 2.01
C GLN A 112 -7.82 -9.85 2.17
N LYS A 113 -8.10 -10.65 1.14
CA LYS A 113 -9.06 -11.76 1.23
C LYS A 113 -8.62 -12.78 2.28
N ILE A 114 -7.35 -13.14 2.30
CA ILE A 114 -6.78 -14.09 3.27
C ILE A 114 -6.85 -13.50 4.70
N VAL A 115 -6.46 -12.24 4.88
CA VAL A 115 -6.52 -11.54 6.18
C VAL A 115 -7.97 -11.39 6.64
N GLY A 116 -8.86 -10.97 5.74
CA GLY A 116 -10.27 -10.77 6.03
C GLY A 116 -10.98 -12.04 6.48
N ASP A 117 -10.59 -13.19 5.96
CA ASP A 117 -11.17 -14.48 6.37
C ASP A 117 -10.88 -14.81 7.83
N ARG A 118 -9.67 -14.46 8.33
CA ARG A 118 -9.31 -14.60 9.75
C ARG A 118 -10.12 -13.74 10.70
N LEU A 119 -10.74 -12.68 10.20
CA LEU A 119 -11.58 -11.77 10.97
C LEU A 119 -13.06 -12.16 10.97
N ARG A 120 -13.43 -13.19 10.20
CA ARG A 120 -14.81 -13.72 10.17
C ARG A 120 -15.12 -14.56 11.40
N PRO A 121 -16.41 -14.67 11.78
CA PRO A 121 -16.85 -15.72 12.69
C PRO A 121 -16.43 -17.10 12.17
N GLN A 122 -16.09 -18.01 13.09
CA GLN A 122 -15.55 -19.34 12.75
C GLN A 122 -16.45 -20.15 11.80
N ASP A 123 -17.77 -20.00 11.93
CA ASP A 123 -18.78 -20.65 11.07
C ASP A 123 -18.99 -19.96 9.70
N LYS A 124 -18.28 -18.84 9.44
CA LYS A 124 -18.38 -18.01 8.24
C LYS A 124 -17.09 -17.95 7.44
N THR A 125 -16.09 -18.76 7.77
CA THR A 125 -14.81 -18.81 7.04
C THR A 125 -15.00 -19.40 5.64
N ASP A 126 -14.14 -19.00 4.70
CA ASP A 126 -14.11 -19.44 3.30
C ASP A 126 -12.76 -20.07 2.95
N PRO A 127 -12.47 -21.31 3.41
CA PRO A 127 -11.17 -21.95 3.13
C PRO A 127 -10.90 -22.13 1.64
N PHE A 128 -11.94 -22.35 0.83
CA PHE A 128 -11.79 -22.47 -0.63
C PHE A 128 -11.33 -21.16 -1.25
N GLY A 129 -11.99 -20.05 -0.91
CA GLY A 129 -11.60 -18.74 -1.41
C GLY A 129 -10.24 -18.27 -0.88
N VAL A 130 -9.84 -18.68 0.33
CA VAL A 130 -8.50 -18.45 0.87
C VAL A 130 -7.44 -19.17 0.03
N GLU A 131 -7.66 -20.46 -0.32
CA GLU A 131 -6.70 -21.19 -1.16
C GLU A 131 -6.62 -20.63 -2.58
N GLN A 132 -7.73 -20.18 -3.16
CA GLN A 132 -7.70 -19.45 -4.44
C GLN A 132 -6.87 -18.18 -4.34
N ALA A 133 -7.01 -17.40 -3.26
CA ALA A 133 -6.25 -16.18 -3.05
C ALA A 133 -4.74 -16.48 -2.88
N ARG A 134 -4.37 -17.56 -2.17
CA ARG A 134 -2.98 -18.03 -2.07
C ARG A 134 -2.42 -18.43 -3.42
N ALA A 135 -3.19 -19.17 -4.22
CA ALA A 135 -2.77 -19.54 -5.58
C ALA A 135 -2.55 -18.30 -6.46
N GLN A 136 -3.41 -17.28 -6.35
CA GLN A 136 -3.23 -16.01 -7.05
C GLN A 136 -1.96 -15.29 -6.59
N LEU A 137 -1.65 -15.23 -5.29
CA LEU A 137 -0.40 -14.66 -4.79
C LEU A 137 0.83 -15.38 -5.35
N ARG A 138 0.83 -16.72 -5.36
CA ARG A 138 1.93 -17.50 -5.94
C ARG A 138 2.14 -17.20 -7.42
N ASN A 139 1.08 -17.05 -8.20
CA ASN A 139 1.15 -16.64 -9.60
C ASN A 139 1.73 -15.23 -9.75
N SER A 140 1.28 -14.30 -8.92
CA SER A 140 1.78 -12.92 -8.92
C SER A 140 3.26 -12.86 -8.54
N TYR A 141 3.68 -13.65 -7.56
CA TYR A 141 5.09 -13.75 -7.19
C TYR A 141 5.96 -14.30 -8.33
N ALA A 142 5.46 -15.26 -9.11
CA ALA A 142 6.20 -15.79 -10.27
C ALA A 142 6.42 -14.70 -11.33
N ILE A 143 5.43 -13.83 -11.57
CA ILE A 143 5.57 -12.69 -12.49
C ILE A 143 6.59 -11.69 -11.95
N VAL A 144 6.48 -11.31 -10.67
CA VAL A 144 7.43 -10.38 -10.05
C VAL A 144 8.85 -10.98 -9.98
N GLU A 145 8.97 -12.29 -9.76
CA GLU A 145 10.26 -13.00 -9.75
C GLU A 145 10.98 -12.85 -11.10
N GLU A 146 10.25 -13.03 -12.21
CA GLU A 146 10.79 -12.87 -13.56
C GLU A 146 11.20 -11.41 -13.82
N ASP A 147 10.34 -10.47 -13.53
CA ASP A 147 10.58 -9.04 -13.68
C ASP A 147 11.80 -8.57 -12.90
N MET A 148 11.92 -8.97 -11.64
CA MET A 148 12.99 -8.54 -10.73
C MET A 148 14.35 -9.24 -10.97
N GLN A 149 14.47 -10.11 -11.94
CA GLN A 149 15.76 -10.63 -12.39
C GLN A 149 16.58 -9.56 -13.09
N THR A 150 15.92 -8.63 -13.78
CA THR A 150 16.58 -7.60 -14.61
C THR A 150 16.28 -6.17 -14.17
N LYS A 151 15.20 -5.95 -13.41
CA LYS A 151 14.77 -4.62 -12.95
C LYS A 151 15.28 -4.31 -11.54
N THR A 152 15.58 -3.04 -11.31
CA THR A 152 15.89 -2.53 -9.96
C THR A 152 14.60 -2.15 -9.22
N TRP A 153 13.66 -1.49 -9.88
CA TRP A 153 12.38 -1.04 -9.35
C TRP A 153 11.22 -1.63 -10.14
N ALA A 154 10.01 -1.48 -9.67
CA ALA A 154 8.82 -2.03 -10.32
C ALA A 154 8.74 -1.67 -11.80
N VAL A 155 9.17 -0.44 -12.16
CA VAL A 155 9.26 0.03 -13.55
C VAL A 155 10.62 0.70 -13.77
N GLY A 156 11.48 0.05 -14.56
CA GLY A 156 12.79 0.60 -14.93
C GLY A 156 13.76 0.77 -13.76
N ASP A 157 14.52 1.86 -13.80
CA ASP A 157 15.67 2.10 -12.93
C ASP A 157 15.42 3.16 -11.84
N ALA A 158 14.22 3.73 -11.77
CA ALA A 158 13.87 4.76 -10.81
C ALA A 158 12.68 4.32 -9.93
N PHE A 159 12.74 4.66 -8.64
CA PHE A 159 11.62 4.49 -7.71
C PHE A 159 10.44 5.36 -8.14
N SER A 160 9.22 4.81 -8.10
CA SER A 160 8.00 5.47 -8.56
C SER A 160 6.78 5.13 -7.70
N MET A 161 5.62 5.62 -8.11
CA MET A 161 4.32 5.25 -7.51
C MET A 161 4.11 3.72 -7.51
N ALA A 162 4.60 3.01 -8.53
CA ALA A 162 4.49 1.56 -8.59
C ALA A 162 5.20 0.87 -7.40
N ASP A 163 6.34 1.42 -6.96
CA ASP A 163 7.09 0.92 -5.80
C ASP A 163 6.40 1.30 -4.48
N CYS A 164 5.72 2.47 -4.43
CA CYS A 164 4.85 2.81 -3.32
C CYS A 164 3.74 1.78 -3.13
N SER A 165 3.23 1.19 -4.22
CA SER A 165 2.21 0.14 -4.19
C SER A 165 2.80 -1.23 -3.87
N ALA A 166 3.94 -1.56 -4.46
CA ALA A 166 4.65 -2.82 -4.23
C ALA A 166 5.05 -2.99 -2.76
N SER A 167 5.47 -1.91 -2.10
CA SER A 167 5.97 -1.91 -0.73
C SER A 167 4.99 -2.54 0.27
N PRO A 168 3.78 -1.99 0.52
CA PRO A 168 2.81 -2.61 1.42
C PRO A 168 2.26 -3.92 0.90
N ALA A 169 2.05 -4.04 -0.42
CA ALA A 169 1.50 -5.24 -1.02
C ALA A 169 2.37 -6.47 -0.74
N LEU A 170 3.67 -6.39 -1.04
CA LEU A 170 4.63 -7.46 -0.79
C LEU A 170 4.87 -7.68 0.71
N PHE A 171 4.92 -6.61 1.51
CA PHE A 171 5.13 -6.71 2.96
C PHE A 171 4.03 -7.54 3.63
N TYR A 172 2.76 -7.23 3.37
CA TYR A 172 1.65 -7.95 3.97
C TYR A 172 1.42 -9.33 3.33
N ALA A 173 1.64 -9.44 2.01
CA ALA A 173 1.53 -10.72 1.32
C ALA A 173 2.54 -11.75 1.83
N ASN A 174 3.79 -11.34 2.11
CA ASN A 174 4.81 -12.19 2.71
C ASN A 174 4.42 -12.71 4.11
N LYS A 175 3.58 -11.99 4.86
CA LYS A 175 3.10 -12.43 6.18
C LYS A 175 2.04 -13.53 6.09
N VAL A 176 1.27 -13.59 5.01
CA VAL A 176 0.17 -14.55 4.84
C VAL A 176 0.51 -15.70 3.90
N GLU A 177 1.38 -15.46 2.93
CA GLU A 177 1.93 -16.42 1.97
C GLU A 177 3.42 -16.11 1.78
N PRO A 178 4.32 -16.67 2.60
CA PRO A 178 5.74 -16.34 2.57
C PRO A 178 6.41 -16.65 1.22
N PHE A 179 7.33 -15.79 0.77
CA PHE A 179 8.10 -15.99 -0.46
C PHE A 179 8.97 -17.26 -0.39
N GLY A 180 9.54 -17.57 0.79
CA GLY A 180 10.48 -18.66 1.00
C GLY A 180 11.69 -18.57 0.08
N ASP A 181 12.28 -19.74 -0.23
CA ASP A 181 13.42 -19.84 -1.16
C ASP A 181 12.96 -19.90 -2.64
N ARG A 182 11.65 -19.98 -2.87
CA ARG A 182 11.11 -20.11 -4.22
C ARG A 182 11.17 -18.83 -5.05
N TYR A 183 11.16 -17.66 -4.39
CA TYR A 183 11.08 -16.35 -5.03
C TYR A 183 12.21 -15.43 -4.55
N PRO A 184 13.49 -15.76 -4.85
CA PRO A 184 14.64 -15.00 -4.35
C PRO A 184 14.74 -13.57 -4.91
N ALA A 185 14.28 -13.30 -6.14
CA ALA A 185 14.27 -11.96 -6.70
C ALA A 185 13.18 -11.10 -6.07
N VAL A 186 11.98 -11.65 -5.83
CA VAL A 186 10.92 -10.98 -5.05
C VAL A 186 11.44 -10.62 -3.66
N LYS A 187 12.12 -11.56 -3.00
CA LYS A 187 12.70 -11.30 -1.67
C LYS A 187 13.73 -10.17 -1.71
N ARG A 188 14.67 -10.19 -2.67
CA ARG A 188 15.66 -9.10 -2.82
C ARG A 188 15.00 -7.75 -3.09
N TYR A 189 13.95 -7.72 -3.90
CA TYR A 189 13.20 -6.50 -4.17
C TYR A 189 12.46 -6.00 -2.93
N HIS A 190 11.76 -6.87 -2.22
CA HIS A 190 11.12 -6.55 -0.94
C HIS A 190 12.12 -6.01 0.08
N ASP A 191 13.29 -6.65 0.23
CA ASP A 191 14.33 -6.20 1.16
C ASP A 191 14.88 -4.82 0.76
N ARG A 192 15.04 -4.55 -0.55
CA ARG A 192 15.43 -3.23 -1.08
C ARG A 192 14.38 -2.16 -0.76
N LEU A 193 13.10 -2.46 -0.96
CA LEU A 193 12.02 -1.57 -0.58
C LEU A 193 12.05 -1.26 0.91
N ALA A 194 12.20 -2.28 1.77
CA ALA A 194 12.23 -2.14 3.23
C ALA A 194 13.43 -1.32 3.74
N GLN A 195 14.52 -1.26 2.97
CA GLN A 195 15.69 -0.44 3.29
C GLN A 195 15.53 1.04 2.91
N ARG A 196 14.50 1.43 2.14
CA ARG A 196 14.25 2.84 1.86
C ARG A 196 13.79 3.57 3.13
N PRO A 197 14.38 4.72 3.46
CA PRO A 197 14.07 5.44 4.70
C PRO A 197 12.57 5.74 4.87
N ALA A 198 11.88 6.11 3.79
CA ALA A 198 10.45 6.40 3.83
C ALA A 198 9.62 5.15 4.20
N PHE A 199 9.91 4.00 3.58
CA PHE A 199 9.17 2.78 3.88
C PHE A 199 9.57 2.17 5.23
N ALA A 200 10.85 2.22 5.61
CA ALA A 200 11.31 1.80 6.93
C ALA A 200 10.58 2.58 8.05
N ARG A 201 10.41 3.91 7.87
CA ARG A 201 9.64 4.75 8.78
C ARG A 201 8.18 4.34 8.88
N VAL A 202 7.52 4.03 7.75
CA VAL A 202 6.12 3.55 7.75
C VAL A 202 6.00 2.24 8.54
N ILE A 203 6.94 1.31 8.37
CA ILE A 203 6.98 0.05 9.12
C ILE A 203 7.16 0.32 10.62
N GLU A 204 8.09 1.21 10.99
CA GLU A 204 8.35 1.57 12.38
C GLU A 204 7.11 2.20 13.05
N GLU A 205 6.47 3.16 12.40
CA GLU A 205 5.26 3.82 12.90
C GLU A 205 4.07 2.85 13.04
N ALA A 206 4.04 1.77 12.27
CA ALA A 206 3.01 0.73 12.36
C ALA A 206 3.26 -0.31 13.47
N GLN A 207 4.51 -0.44 13.98
CA GLN A 207 4.89 -1.48 14.97
C GLN A 207 3.94 -1.57 16.18
N PRO A 208 3.54 -0.47 16.84
CA PRO A 208 2.65 -0.54 18.01
C PRO A 208 1.29 -1.19 17.73
N TYR A 209 0.88 -1.18 16.45
CA TYR A 209 -0.42 -1.66 15.98
C TYR A 209 -0.38 -3.12 15.51
N PHE A 210 0.80 -3.70 15.21
CA PHE A 210 0.90 -5.08 14.71
C PHE A 210 0.34 -6.12 15.65
N LYS A 211 0.23 -5.85 16.95
CA LYS A 211 -0.47 -6.73 17.91
C LYS A 211 -1.94 -7.01 17.50
N PHE A 212 -2.54 -6.18 16.68
CA PHE A 212 -3.90 -6.36 16.16
C PHE A 212 -3.94 -7.03 14.78
N PHE A 213 -2.79 -7.32 14.18
CA PHE A 213 -2.74 -7.99 12.89
C PHE A 213 -2.97 -9.50 13.07
N PRO A 214 -3.98 -10.12 12.39
CA PRO A 214 -4.42 -11.48 12.71
C PRO A 214 -3.43 -12.59 12.31
N TYR A 215 -2.34 -12.26 11.65
CA TYR A 215 -1.21 -13.15 11.33
C TYR A 215 0.08 -12.76 12.06
N ASN A 216 -0.02 -12.04 13.15
CA ASN A 216 1.11 -11.79 14.02
C ASN A 216 1.31 -13.04 14.89
N ASN A 217 2.08 -14.00 14.38
CA ASN A 217 2.62 -15.09 15.19
C ASN A 217 3.82 -14.47 15.93
N GLY A 218 3.58 -13.99 17.17
CA GLY A 218 4.57 -13.41 18.07
C GLY A 218 5.74 -14.33 18.34
#